data_b2a77a3b124c0398f0b28eda1aeaae4d
#
_entry.id   b2a77a3b124c0398f0b28eda1aeaae4d
#
_cell.length_a   1.000
_cell.length_b   1.000
_cell.length_c   1.000
_cell.angle_alpha   90.00
_cell.angle_beta   90.00
_cell.angle_gamma   90.00
#
_symmetry.space_group_name_H-M   'P 1'
#
loop_
_entity.id
_entity.type
_entity.pdbx_description
1 polymer ?
#
loop_
_entity_poly.entity_id
_entity_poly.type
_entity_poly.pdbx_seq_one_letter_code
_entity_poly.pdbx_strand_id
1 'polypeptide(L)'
;SDFLEKVLKKHPHFLAQWWQVPPQFSDCQHYASRLADQLSSIQNEEQLYKTLRDFRNQEMAKLSFCQSLNLATVEEIFIRLSQLAESLIIGARDWLYKQACEEMGTPCDENGNPQQLYILGMGKLGGFELNFSSDIDLIFTYPSQGETVGARRAIDNAKFFTRLGQRLINALDQFTPDGFVYRTD
;
A
#
# COMPACT_ATOMS: atom_id res chain seq x y z
N SER A 1 18.60 1.02 14.92
CA SER A 1 17.22 1.57 14.84
C SER A 1 16.27 0.63 15.58
N ASP A 2 15.48 1.14 16.51
CA ASP A 2 14.50 0.36 17.29
C ASP A 2 13.51 -0.38 16.39
N PHE A 3 13.19 0.21 15.22
CA PHE A 3 12.33 -0.43 14.22
C PHE A 3 12.99 -1.68 13.65
N LEU A 4 14.24 -1.57 13.20
CA LEU A 4 14.98 -2.70 12.63
C LEU A 4 15.14 -3.83 13.64
N GLU A 5 15.46 -3.51 14.89
CA GLU A 5 15.60 -4.49 15.98
C GLU A 5 14.28 -5.26 16.21
N LYS A 6 13.15 -4.54 16.26
CA LYS A 6 11.82 -5.15 16.42
C LYS A 6 11.48 -6.09 15.27
N VAL A 7 11.74 -5.66 14.02
CA VAL A 7 11.46 -6.48 12.83
C VAL A 7 12.34 -7.73 12.81
N LEU A 8 13.64 -7.60 13.11
CA LEU A 8 14.56 -8.73 13.10
C LEU A 8 14.27 -9.73 14.25
N LYS A 9 13.84 -9.26 15.42
CA LYS A 9 13.36 -10.15 16.51
C LYS A 9 12.12 -10.93 16.10
N LYS A 10 11.20 -10.33 15.39
CA LYS A 10 9.96 -10.97 14.91
C LYS A 10 10.19 -11.89 13.71
N HIS A 11 11.15 -11.54 12.86
CA HIS A 11 11.48 -12.28 11.65
C HIS A 11 12.97 -12.71 11.65
N PRO A 12 13.38 -13.63 12.53
CA PRO A 12 14.79 -14.02 12.69
C PRO A 12 15.42 -14.63 11.43
N HIS A 13 14.59 -15.11 10.50
CA HIS A 13 15.06 -15.61 9.20
C HIS A 13 15.70 -14.51 8.34
N PHE A 14 15.33 -13.23 8.51
CA PHE A 14 16.02 -12.13 7.82
C PHE A 14 17.48 -12.04 8.26
N LEU A 15 17.78 -12.23 9.55
CA LEU A 15 19.17 -12.21 10.03
C LEU A 15 19.99 -13.31 9.36
N ALA A 16 19.46 -14.53 9.30
CA ALA A 16 20.16 -15.64 8.66
C ALA A 16 20.40 -15.40 7.17
N GLN A 17 19.41 -14.84 6.46
CA GLN A 17 19.51 -14.50 5.06
C GLN A 17 20.50 -13.36 4.83
N TRP A 18 20.42 -12.27 5.61
CA TRP A 18 21.27 -11.08 5.45
C TRP A 18 22.70 -11.30 5.91
N TRP A 19 22.94 -12.30 6.76
CA TRP A 19 24.30 -12.70 7.09
C TRP A 19 25.04 -13.31 5.89
N GLN A 20 24.31 -14.01 5.03
CA GLN A 20 24.86 -14.61 3.81
C GLN A 20 24.89 -13.60 2.64
N VAL A 21 23.78 -12.89 2.45
CA VAL A 21 23.58 -11.93 1.37
C VAL A 21 22.98 -10.63 1.96
N PRO A 22 23.81 -9.66 2.39
CA PRO A 22 23.32 -8.42 2.94
C PRO A 22 22.49 -7.63 1.90
N PRO A 23 21.37 -7.01 2.30
CA PRO A 23 20.59 -6.14 1.43
C PRO A 23 21.46 -5.01 0.86
N GLN A 24 21.29 -4.75 -0.43
CA GLN A 24 21.86 -3.58 -1.08
C GLN A 24 20.78 -2.53 -1.31
N PHE A 25 21.15 -1.25 -1.36
CA PHE A 25 20.19 -0.19 -1.64
C PHE A 25 19.54 -0.33 -3.02
N SER A 26 20.26 -0.92 -4.00
CA SER A 26 19.72 -1.30 -5.31
C SER A 26 18.53 -2.29 -5.25
N ASP A 27 18.42 -3.06 -4.16
CA ASP A 27 17.32 -4.02 -3.99
C ASP A 27 16.01 -3.33 -3.53
N CYS A 28 16.13 -2.08 -3.03
CA CYS A 28 15.02 -1.28 -2.53
C CYS A 28 14.33 -0.51 -3.67
N GLN A 29 13.83 -1.23 -4.66
CA GLN A 29 13.16 -0.68 -5.85
C GLN A 29 12.18 -1.69 -6.46
N HIS A 30 11.48 -1.26 -7.54
CA HIS A 30 10.50 -2.10 -8.24
C HIS A 30 9.37 -2.61 -7.33
N TYR A 31 8.97 -1.81 -6.32
CA TYR A 31 7.97 -2.22 -5.32
C TYR A 31 6.64 -2.60 -5.97
N ALA A 32 6.16 -1.82 -6.95
CA ALA A 32 4.87 -2.05 -7.59
C ALA A 32 4.79 -3.42 -8.28
N SER A 33 5.79 -3.79 -9.09
CA SER A 33 5.79 -5.09 -9.78
C SER A 33 5.94 -6.25 -8.80
N ARG A 34 6.86 -6.14 -7.84
CA ARG A 34 7.10 -7.18 -6.82
C ARG A 34 5.88 -7.38 -5.91
N LEU A 35 5.18 -6.31 -5.56
CA LEU A 35 3.92 -6.40 -4.81
C LEU A 35 2.82 -7.01 -5.66
N ALA A 36 2.67 -6.59 -6.94
CA ALA A 36 1.67 -7.15 -7.85
C ALA A 36 1.81 -8.66 -8.01
N ASP A 37 3.04 -9.18 -8.10
CA ASP A 37 3.31 -10.62 -8.15
C ASP A 37 2.77 -11.34 -6.90
N GLN A 38 2.97 -10.77 -5.70
CA GLN A 38 2.45 -11.34 -4.46
C GLN A 38 0.92 -11.24 -4.37
N LEU A 39 0.34 -10.12 -4.83
CA LEU A 39 -1.11 -9.90 -4.80
C LEU A 39 -1.86 -10.77 -5.83
N SER A 40 -1.20 -11.27 -6.85
CA SER A 40 -1.82 -12.08 -7.91
C SER A 40 -2.40 -13.40 -7.40
N SER A 41 -1.88 -13.94 -6.31
CA SER A 41 -2.25 -15.23 -5.73
C SER A 41 -3.25 -15.15 -4.57
N ILE A 42 -3.55 -13.96 -4.06
CA ILE A 42 -4.43 -13.79 -2.89
C ILE A 42 -5.90 -13.84 -3.30
N GLN A 43 -6.75 -14.34 -2.39
CA GLN A 43 -8.17 -14.60 -2.66
C GLN A 43 -9.14 -13.80 -1.79
N ASN A 44 -8.68 -13.20 -0.69
CA ASN A 44 -9.53 -12.48 0.25
C ASN A 44 -8.79 -11.33 0.93
N GLU A 45 -9.55 -10.44 1.61
CA GLU A 45 -9.00 -9.26 2.29
C GLU A 45 -8.05 -9.59 3.44
N GLU A 46 -8.25 -10.70 4.14
CA GLU A 46 -7.34 -11.12 5.21
C GLU A 46 -5.94 -11.40 4.66
N GLN A 47 -5.87 -12.09 3.53
CA GLN A 47 -4.61 -12.33 2.81
C GLN A 47 -4.03 -11.03 2.26
N LEU A 48 -4.87 -10.12 1.73
CA LEU A 48 -4.43 -8.79 1.31
C LEU A 48 -3.75 -8.05 2.47
N TYR A 49 -4.42 -7.94 3.61
CA TYR A 49 -3.93 -7.22 4.79
C TYR A 49 -2.61 -7.80 5.30
N LYS A 50 -2.50 -9.11 5.32
CA LYS A 50 -1.26 -9.79 5.71
C LYS A 50 -0.13 -9.51 4.70
N THR A 51 -0.40 -9.67 3.42
CA THR A 51 0.60 -9.48 2.35
C THR A 51 1.13 -8.04 2.33
N LEU A 52 0.26 -7.03 2.47
CA LEU A 52 0.67 -5.63 2.51
C LEU A 52 1.60 -5.35 3.71
N ARG A 53 1.27 -5.88 4.90
CA ARG A 53 2.10 -5.70 6.10
C ARG A 53 3.44 -6.41 6.00
N ASP A 54 3.44 -7.65 5.55
CA ASP A 54 4.66 -8.43 5.39
C ASP A 54 5.60 -7.76 4.38
N PHE A 55 5.07 -7.34 3.23
CA PHE A 55 5.83 -6.62 2.22
C PHE A 55 6.40 -5.31 2.76
N ARG A 56 5.54 -4.46 3.38
CA ARG A 56 5.96 -3.21 4.01
C ARG A 56 7.07 -3.44 5.03
N ASN A 57 6.90 -4.38 5.95
CA ASN A 57 7.85 -4.63 7.02
C ASN A 57 9.20 -5.12 6.48
N GLN A 58 9.19 -5.98 5.48
CA GLN A 58 10.40 -6.45 4.81
C GLN A 58 11.16 -5.32 4.12
N GLU A 59 10.47 -4.50 3.33
CA GLU A 59 11.11 -3.43 2.57
C GLU A 59 11.59 -2.29 3.48
N MET A 60 10.83 -1.92 4.49
CA MET A 60 11.27 -0.93 5.49
C MET A 60 12.47 -1.43 6.30
N ALA A 61 12.54 -2.73 6.61
CA ALA A 61 13.70 -3.30 7.29
C ALA A 61 14.96 -3.22 6.43
N LYS A 62 14.87 -3.50 5.13
CA LYS A 62 15.99 -3.34 4.18
C LYS A 62 16.46 -1.88 4.12
N LEU A 63 15.52 -0.94 3.98
CA LEU A 63 15.84 0.50 3.97
C LEU A 63 16.51 0.96 5.27
N SER A 64 15.99 0.50 6.42
CA SER A 64 16.57 0.82 7.73
C SER A 64 17.99 0.21 7.90
N PHE A 65 18.22 -0.98 7.35
CA PHE A 65 19.53 -1.59 7.32
C PHE A 65 20.50 -0.77 6.46
N CYS A 66 20.10 -0.40 5.24
CA CYS A 66 20.92 0.42 4.35
C CYS A 66 21.24 1.78 4.97
N GLN A 67 20.27 2.43 5.62
CA GLN A 67 20.51 3.69 6.33
C GLN A 67 21.51 3.52 7.48
N SER A 68 21.38 2.46 8.27
CA SER A 68 22.24 2.21 9.43
C SER A 68 23.70 1.95 9.05
N LEU A 69 23.95 1.48 7.82
CA LEU A 69 25.28 1.26 7.27
C LEU A 69 25.75 2.37 6.33
N ASN A 70 25.03 3.49 6.25
CA ASN A 70 25.32 4.61 5.36
C ASN A 70 25.47 4.19 3.86
N LEU A 71 24.65 3.21 3.42
CA LEU A 71 24.63 2.76 2.02
C LEU A 71 23.77 3.65 1.12
N ALA A 72 23.05 4.62 1.69
CA ALA A 72 22.22 5.59 1.01
C ALA A 72 22.15 6.88 1.83
N THR A 73 21.89 8.00 1.17
CA THR A 73 21.61 9.28 1.85
C THR A 73 20.21 9.28 2.47
N VAL A 74 19.95 10.22 3.36
CA VAL A 74 18.64 10.38 3.99
C VAL A 74 17.57 10.70 2.95
N GLU A 75 17.88 11.54 1.98
CA GLU A 75 17.01 11.93 0.89
C GLU A 75 16.63 10.73 0.00
N GLU A 76 17.60 9.89 -0.34
CA GLU A 76 17.36 8.65 -1.09
C GLU A 76 16.45 7.69 -0.32
N ILE A 77 16.64 7.58 1.00
CA ILE A 77 15.77 6.77 1.88
C ILE A 77 14.34 7.32 1.87
N PHE A 78 14.14 8.64 1.99
CA PHE A 78 12.81 9.26 1.97
C PHE A 78 12.08 9.02 0.65
N ILE A 79 12.79 9.15 -0.48
CA ILE A 79 12.24 8.85 -1.80
C ILE A 79 11.79 7.38 -1.87
N ARG A 80 12.60 6.43 -1.39
CA ARG A 80 12.25 5.00 -1.41
C ARG A 80 11.10 4.67 -0.49
N LEU A 81 11.02 5.29 0.70
CA LEU A 81 9.89 5.13 1.60
C LEU A 81 8.58 5.65 0.98
N SER A 82 8.63 6.79 0.29
CA SER A 82 7.47 7.34 -0.40
C SER A 82 7.03 6.46 -1.57
N GLN A 83 7.96 5.96 -2.38
CA GLN A 83 7.67 5.00 -3.47
C GLN A 83 7.09 3.68 -2.94
N LEU A 84 7.57 3.21 -1.79
CA LEU A 84 7.00 2.03 -1.13
C LEU A 84 5.55 2.28 -0.70
N ALA A 85 5.28 3.43 -0.08
CA ALA A 85 3.93 3.81 0.34
C ALA A 85 2.98 3.92 -0.87
N GLU A 86 3.37 4.60 -1.94
CA GLU A 86 2.58 4.69 -3.17
C GLU A 86 2.26 3.30 -3.74
N SER A 87 3.25 2.42 -3.79
CA SER A 87 3.05 1.06 -4.32
C SER A 87 2.07 0.24 -3.48
N LEU A 88 2.13 0.37 -2.14
CA LEU A 88 1.21 -0.31 -1.23
C LEU A 88 -0.22 0.24 -1.35
N ILE A 89 -0.36 1.58 -1.44
CA ILE A 89 -1.67 2.23 -1.59
C ILE A 89 -2.31 1.83 -2.92
N ILE A 90 -1.56 1.91 -4.03
CA ILE A 90 -2.06 1.59 -5.38
C ILE A 90 -2.38 0.10 -5.48
N GLY A 91 -1.50 -0.78 -5.01
CA GLY A 91 -1.73 -2.22 -5.03
C GLY A 91 -2.97 -2.64 -4.24
N ALA A 92 -3.16 -2.05 -3.04
CA ALA A 92 -4.36 -2.29 -2.23
C ALA A 92 -5.63 -1.75 -2.91
N ARG A 93 -5.58 -0.52 -3.46
CA ARG A 93 -6.70 0.08 -4.21
C ARG A 93 -7.12 -0.80 -5.38
N ASP A 94 -6.19 -1.22 -6.20
CA ASP A 94 -6.49 -1.95 -7.44
C ASP A 94 -7.08 -3.34 -7.13
N TRP A 95 -6.54 -4.02 -6.13
CA TRP A 95 -7.08 -5.29 -5.68
C TRP A 95 -8.50 -5.13 -5.11
N LEU A 96 -8.71 -4.17 -4.21
CA LEU A 96 -10.02 -3.89 -3.61
C LEU A 96 -11.04 -3.38 -4.64
N TYR A 97 -10.61 -2.58 -5.61
CA TYR A 97 -11.47 -2.11 -6.70
C TYR A 97 -12.00 -3.28 -7.52
N LYS A 98 -11.15 -4.23 -7.88
CA LYS A 98 -11.57 -5.45 -8.60
C LYS A 98 -12.64 -6.22 -7.80
N GLN A 99 -12.41 -6.47 -6.52
CA GLN A 99 -13.39 -7.15 -5.65
C GLN A 99 -14.69 -6.34 -5.53
N ALA A 100 -14.59 -5.03 -5.35
CA ALA A 100 -15.76 -4.16 -5.28
C ALA A 100 -16.59 -4.17 -6.57
N CYS A 101 -15.94 -4.23 -7.75
CA CYS A 101 -16.64 -4.37 -9.03
C CYS A 101 -17.36 -5.71 -9.17
N GLU A 102 -16.76 -6.81 -8.70
CA GLU A 102 -17.43 -8.12 -8.69
C GLU A 102 -18.65 -8.15 -7.78
N GLU A 103 -18.62 -7.45 -6.64
CA GLU A 103 -19.71 -7.39 -5.66
C GLU A 103 -20.82 -6.39 -6.02
N MET A 104 -20.45 -5.21 -6.52
CA MET A 104 -21.32 -4.04 -6.65
C MET A 104 -21.51 -3.54 -8.09
N GLY A 105 -20.86 -4.17 -9.06
CA GLY A 105 -20.78 -3.69 -10.45
C GLY A 105 -19.70 -2.64 -10.66
N THR A 106 -19.38 -2.36 -11.91
CA THR A 106 -18.35 -1.39 -12.30
C THR A 106 -18.93 0.01 -12.26
N PRO A 107 -18.36 0.96 -11.50
CA PRO A 107 -18.82 2.35 -11.49
C PRO A 107 -18.54 3.00 -12.85
N CYS A 108 -19.58 3.60 -13.44
CA CYS A 108 -19.49 4.22 -14.76
C CYS A 108 -20.02 5.66 -14.72
N ASP A 109 -19.57 6.47 -15.67
CA ASP A 109 -20.16 7.78 -15.95
C ASP A 109 -21.49 7.65 -16.73
N GLU A 110 -22.09 8.79 -17.07
CA GLU A 110 -23.35 8.84 -17.85
C GLU A 110 -23.22 8.24 -19.25
N ASN A 111 -22.01 8.14 -19.78
CA ASN A 111 -21.70 7.56 -21.09
C ASN A 111 -21.32 6.07 -21.02
N GLY A 112 -21.33 5.48 -19.82
CA GLY A 112 -20.95 4.09 -19.60
C GLY A 112 -19.42 3.85 -19.50
N ASN A 113 -18.60 4.89 -19.39
CA ASN A 113 -17.17 4.72 -19.24
C ASN A 113 -16.83 4.38 -17.77
N PRO A 114 -16.01 3.33 -17.52
CA PRO A 114 -15.59 2.96 -16.20
C PRO A 114 -14.86 4.08 -15.47
N GLN A 115 -15.17 4.25 -14.18
CA GLN A 115 -14.58 5.26 -13.32
C GLN A 115 -13.61 4.61 -12.32
N GLN A 116 -12.57 5.32 -11.93
CA GLN A 116 -11.58 4.86 -10.97
C GLN A 116 -11.48 5.81 -9.78
N LEU A 117 -10.99 5.30 -8.65
CA LEU A 117 -10.64 6.11 -7.50
C LEU A 117 -9.24 6.70 -7.69
N TYR A 118 -9.15 8.02 -7.70
CA TYR A 118 -7.88 8.74 -7.65
C TYR A 118 -7.52 9.05 -6.20
N ILE A 119 -6.26 8.90 -5.87
CA ILE A 119 -5.73 9.12 -4.52
C ILE A 119 -4.62 10.15 -4.62
N LEU A 120 -4.76 11.25 -3.90
CA LEU A 120 -3.77 12.30 -3.80
C LEU A 120 -3.05 12.13 -2.46
N GLY A 121 -1.75 11.85 -2.51
CA GLY A 121 -0.90 11.88 -1.32
C GLY A 121 -0.56 13.32 -0.96
N MET A 122 -0.82 13.70 0.28
CA MET A 122 -0.56 15.05 0.80
C MET A 122 0.66 15.05 1.71
N GLY A 123 1.02 16.21 2.22
CA GLY A 123 2.08 16.37 3.21
C GLY A 123 3.41 15.74 2.79
N LYS A 124 4.01 14.97 3.66
CA LYS A 124 5.30 14.30 3.41
C LYS A 124 5.25 13.27 2.29
N LEU A 125 4.13 12.57 2.13
CA LEU A 125 3.96 11.62 1.03
C LEU A 125 3.97 12.36 -0.32
N GLY A 126 3.19 13.44 -0.44
CA GLY A 126 3.15 14.26 -1.65
C GLY A 126 4.47 14.93 -2.00
N GLY A 127 5.29 15.25 -0.98
CA GLY A 127 6.63 15.84 -1.14
C GLY A 127 7.76 14.83 -1.34
N PHE A 128 7.49 13.53 -1.34
CA PHE A 128 8.51 12.47 -1.33
C PHE A 128 9.49 12.55 -0.15
N GLU A 129 8.98 12.98 1.01
CA GLU A 129 9.73 13.18 2.25
C GLU A 129 9.28 12.24 3.38
N LEU A 130 8.66 11.11 3.03
CA LEU A 130 8.15 10.17 4.01
C LEU A 130 9.30 9.55 4.82
N ASN A 131 9.17 9.48 6.14
CA ASN A 131 10.11 8.79 7.02
C ASN A 131 9.50 7.50 7.61
N PHE A 132 10.30 6.72 8.35
CA PHE A 132 9.88 5.42 8.90
C PHE A 132 8.69 5.47 9.86
N SER A 133 8.41 6.61 10.47
CA SER A 133 7.34 6.81 11.45
C SER A 133 6.24 7.76 10.97
N SER A 134 6.27 8.17 9.69
CA SER A 134 5.26 9.08 9.15
C SER A 134 3.90 8.41 9.03
N ASP A 135 2.88 9.14 9.40
CA ASP A 135 1.51 8.93 8.97
C ASP A 135 1.37 9.42 7.52
N ILE A 136 0.31 9.04 6.84
CA ILE A 136 0.03 9.46 5.46
C ILE A 136 -1.31 10.17 5.39
N ASP A 137 -1.32 11.34 4.76
CA ASP A 137 -2.52 12.14 4.51
C ASP A 137 -3.01 11.85 3.10
N LEU A 138 -4.27 11.39 2.94
CA LEU A 138 -4.83 10.97 1.66
C LEU A 138 -6.12 11.71 1.34
N ILE A 139 -6.24 12.21 0.11
CA ILE A 139 -7.50 12.71 -0.44
C ILE A 139 -7.98 11.75 -1.50
N PHE A 140 -9.23 11.31 -1.39
CA PHE A 140 -9.89 10.46 -2.37
C PHE A 140 -10.80 11.28 -3.27
N THR A 141 -10.69 11.05 -4.58
CA THR A 141 -11.56 11.68 -5.57
C THR A 141 -11.87 10.72 -6.72
N TYR A 142 -12.94 11.00 -7.44
CA TYR A 142 -13.33 10.27 -8.65
C TYR A 142 -13.89 11.26 -9.69
N PRO A 143 -13.80 10.94 -11.03
CA PRO A 143 -14.01 11.94 -12.05
C PRO A 143 -15.44 12.45 -12.19
N SER A 144 -16.45 11.59 -12.07
CA SER A 144 -17.83 11.97 -12.33
C SER A 144 -18.85 11.17 -11.55
N GLN A 145 -20.04 11.75 -11.41
CA GLN A 145 -21.23 11.04 -10.93
C GLN A 145 -21.65 9.98 -11.95
N GLY A 146 -22.48 9.06 -11.50
CA GLY A 146 -23.00 7.95 -12.29
C GLY A 146 -23.39 6.79 -11.42
N GLU A 147 -23.61 5.63 -12.01
CA GLU A 147 -24.05 4.43 -11.32
C GLU A 147 -23.23 3.20 -11.74
N THR A 148 -23.21 2.18 -10.91
CA THR A 148 -22.55 0.91 -11.24
C THR A 148 -23.35 0.11 -12.27
N VAL A 149 -22.63 -0.55 -13.19
CA VAL A 149 -23.16 -1.41 -14.23
C VAL A 149 -22.68 -2.84 -14.02
N GLY A 150 -23.52 -3.81 -14.32
CA GLY A 150 -23.18 -5.24 -14.27
C GLY A 150 -23.55 -5.96 -12.97
N ALA A 151 -24.03 -5.26 -11.94
CA ALA A 151 -24.54 -5.88 -10.71
C ALA A 151 -26.09 -6.07 -10.77
N ARG A 152 -26.60 -6.93 -9.88
CA ARG A 152 -28.05 -7.14 -9.73
C ARG A 152 -28.84 -5.86 -9.39
N ARG A 153 -28.20 -4.93 -8.67
CA ARG A 153 -28.74 -3.62 -8.30
C ARG A 153 -27.67 -2.56 -8.46
N ALA A 154 -27.91 -1.58 -9.31
CA ALA A 154 -27.06 -0.42 -9.46
C ALA A 154 -27.01 0.41 -8.15
N ILE A 155 -25.87 0.96 -7.86
CA ILE A 155 -25.64 1.95 -6.81
C ILE A 155 -24.92 3.15 -7.39
N ASP A 156 -25.11 4.33 -6.81
CA ASP A 156 -24.41 5.53 -7.25
C ASP A 156 -22.89 5.45 -6.99
N ASN A 157 -22.12 6.15 -7.82
CA ASN A 157 -20.66 6.16 -7.75
C ASN A 157 -20.15 6.69 -6.39
N ALA A 158 -20.81 7.67 -5.79
CA ALA A 158 -20.44 8.19 -4.49
C ALA A 158 -20.46 7.09 -3.42
N LYS A 159 -21.51 6.28 -3.41
CA LYS A 159 -21.65 5.15 -2.49
C LYS A 159 -20.64 4.04 -2.75
N PHE A 160 -20.36 3.75 -4.05
CA PHE A 160 -19.33 2.78 -4.42
C PHE A 160 -17.96 3.23 -3.92
N PHE A 161 -17.54 4.46 -4.24
CA PHE A 161 -16.22 4.96 -3.88
C PHE A 161 -16.05 5.23 -2.38
N THR A 162 -17.12 5.61 -1.68
CA THR A 162 -17.10 5.69 -0.20
C THR A 162 -16.79 4.33 0.42
N ARG A 163 -17.44 3.25 -0.04
CA ARG A 163 -17.18 1.90 0.46
C ARG A 163 -15.77 1.43 0.11
N LEU A 164 -15.32 1.69 -1.12
CA LEU A 164 -13.97 1.36 -1.55
C LEU A 164 -12.91 2.10 -0.72
N GLY A 165 -13.09 3.41 -0.48
CA GLY A 165 -12.21 4.21 0.36
C GLY A 165 -12.14 3.69 1.80
N GLN A 166 -13.29 3.33 2.40
CA GLN A 166 -13.32 2.73 3.74
C GLN A 166 -12.57 1.39 3.80
N ARG A 167 -12.75 0.51 2.81
CA ARG A 167 -11.99 -0.76 2.72
C ARG A 167 -10.50 -0.51 2.57
N LEU A 168 -10.11 0.48 1.78
CA LEU A 168 -8.70 0.87 1.60
C LEU A 168 -8.09 1.41 2.90
N ILE A 169 -8.76 2.32 3.59
CA ILE A 169 -8.32 2.82 4.90
C ILE A 169 -8.14 1.65 5.88
N ASN A 170 -9.11 0.73 5.95
CA ASN A 170 -8.99 -0.45 6.80
C ASN A 170 -7.78 -1.31 6.43
N ALA A 171 -7.52 -1.52 5.13
CA ALA A 171 -6.35 -2.31 4.69
C ALA A 171 -5.02 -1.68 5.12
N LEU A 172 -4.94 -0.34 5.14
CA LEU A 172 -3.73 0.40 5.49
C LEU A 172 -3.57 0.58 7.01
N ASP A 173 -4.64 0.97 7.73
CA ASP A 173 -4.56 1.47 9.10
C ASP A 173 -4.95 0.43 10.17
N GLN A 174 -5.66 -0.63 9.81
CA GLN A 174 -6.07 -1.63 10.80
C GLN A 174 -4.88 -2.22 11.55
N PHE A 175 -4.87 -2.03 12.88
CA PHE A 175 -3.85 -2.60 13.75
C PHE A 175 -4.08 -4.11 13.97
N THR A 176 -3.04 -4.89 13.74
CA THR A 176 -3.01 -6.34 13.97
C THR A 176 -1.78 -6.72 14.80
N PRO A 177 -1.61 -7.99 15.23
CA PRO A 177 -0.35 -8.45 15.82
C PRO A 177 0.87 -8.18 14.95
N ASP A 178 0.69 -8.03 13.62
CA ASP A 178 1.74 -7.67 12.67
C ASP A 178 1.93 -6.17 12.48
N GLY A 179 1.20 -5.35 13.23
CA GLY A 179 1.17 -3.90 13.11
C GLY A 179 0.14 -3.41 12.10
N PHE A 180 0.35 -2.23 11.57
CA PHE A 180 -0.42 -1.60 10.49
C PHE A 180 0.49 -1.39 9.27
N VAL A 181 -0.09 -1.09 8.11
CA VAL A 181 0.70 -0.67 6.92
C VAL A 181 1.10 0.80 7.08
N TYR A 182 0.13 1.69 7.16
CA TYR A 182 0.29 3.11 7.48
C TYR A 182 -0.91 3.60 8.28
N ARG A 183 -0.69 4.52 9.22
CA ARG A 183 -1.76 5.35 9.76
C ARG A 183 -2.19 6.33 8.69
N THR A 184 -3.50 6.51 8.55
CA THR A 184 -4.10 7.37 7.53
C THR A 184 -4.91 8.48 8.19
N ASP A 185 -4.63 9.72 7.83
CA ASP A 185 -5.39 10.93 8.19
C ASP A 185 -6.09 11.52 6.97
#